data_b41a7e9656fbf5c94dc540459f9ce869
#
_entry.id   b41a7e9656fbf5c94dc540459f9ce869
#
_cell.length_a   1.000
_cell.length_b   1.000
_cell.length_c   1.000
_cell.angle_alpha   90.00
_cell.angle_beta   90.00
_cell.angle_gamma   90.00
#
_symmetry.space_group_name_H-M   'P 1'
#
loop_
_entity.id
_entity.type
_entity.pdbx_description
1 polymer ?
#
loop_
_entity_poly.entity_id
_entity_poly.type
_entity_poly.pdbx_seq_one_letter_code
_entity_poly.pdbx_strand_id
1 'polypeptide(L)'
;MLKLNEKSAKSTYIILALSIIMLVIVGIRLYSDTYAAFMQKDIASQIIRFHIRANDDSEEAQNNKMLVKAAVLDYISPKLSQSVSLEESRQILSDESDNIKNVAVDKLRSLGSKEDVSVYFENCYFPMKSYGDMTFPPGEYEAFRIDIGEASGRNWWCVLYPPLCFVDAVYGVVPDESKDELKNVLTEDEYRVVSGEKVQYRFKSVSYTHLTLPTKLE
;
A
#
# COMPACT_ATOMS: atom_id res chain seq x y z
N MET A 1 -40.14 -47.35 -20.00
CA MET A 1 -40.34 -45.90 -19.86
C MET A 1 -39.81 -45.29 -18.54
N LEU A 2 -39.81 -45.97 -17.40
CA LEU A 2 -39.36 -45.45 -16.10
C LEU A 2 -37.84 -45.13 -16.00
N LYS A 3 -36.97 -45.89 -16.67
CA LYS A 3 -35.48 -45.64 -16.61
C LYS A 3 -35.02 -44.38 -17.31
N LEU A 4 -35.71 -43.89 -18.31
CA LEU A 4 -35.37 -42.64 -19.03
C LEU A 4 -35.70 -41.39 -18.17
N ASN A 5 -36.75 -41.44 -17.35
CA ASN A 5 -37.15 -40.35 -16.47
C ASN A 5 -36.16 -40.20 -15.28
N GLU A 6 -35.64 -41.27 -14.74
CA GLU A 6 -34.66 -41.23 -13.63
C GLU A 6 -33.31 -40.64 -14.03
N LYS A 7 -32.81 -40.95 -15.23
CA LYS A 7 -31.58 -40.36 -15.78
C LYS A 7 -31.72 -38.87 -16.04
N SER A 8 -32.88 -38.44 -16.55
CA SER A 8 -33.20 -37.04 -16.79
C SER A 8 -33.25 -36.24 -15.47
N ALA A 9 -33.94 -36.80 -14.46
CA ALA A 9 -34.01 -36.18 -13.13
C ALA A 9 -32.60 -36.04 -12.49
N LYS A 10 -31.78 -37.06 -12.52
CA LYS A 10 -30.40 -37.00 -12.00
C LYS A 10 -29.57 -35.92 -12.72
N SER A 11 -29.69 -35.83 -14.05
CA SER A 11 -28.98 -34.77 -14.82
C SER A 11 -29.46 -33.35 -14.41
N THR A 12 -30.76 -33.17 -14.20
CA THR A 12 -31.34 -31.89 -13.74
C THR A 12 -30.80 -31.50 -12.35
N TYR A 13 -30.75 -32.45 -11.41
CA TYR A 13 -30.17 -32.16 -10.06
C TYR A 13 -28.67 -31.82 -10.12
N ILE A 14 -27.89 -32.46 -10.98
CA ILE A 14 -26.48 -32.18 -11.19
C ILE A 14 -26.33 -30.74 -11.75
N ILE A 15 -27.10 -30.36 -12.75
CA ILE A 15 -27.06 -29.01 -13.33
C ILE A 15 -27.45 -27.97 -12.27
N LEU A 16 -28.50 -28.22 -11.49
CA LEU A 16 -28.91 -27.33 -10.41
C LEU A 16 -27.81 -27.17 -9.35
N ALA A 17 -27.19 -28.26 -8.93
CA ALA A 17 -26.08 -28.24 -7.98
C ALA A 17 -24.89 -27.43 -8.51
N LEU A 18 -24.50 -27.65 -9.77
CA LEU A 18 -23.42 -26.90 -10.42
C LEU A 18 -23.73 -25.41 -10.54
N SER A 19 -24.99 -25.05 -10.85
CA SER A 19 -25.40 -23.65 -10.92
C SER A 19 -25.33 -22.95 -9.54
N ILE A 20 -25.74 -23.64 -8.48
CA ILE A 20 -25.63 -23.13 -7.12
C ILE A 20 -24.16 -22.94 -6.72
N ILE A 21 -23.31 -23.92 -6.99
CA ILE A 21 -21.86 -23.83 -6.73
C ILE A 21 -21.26 -22.62 -7.47
N MET A 22 -21.63 -22.45 -8.73
CA MET A 22 -21.16 -21.32 -9.54
C MET A 22 -21.60 -19.97 -8.94
N LEU A 23 -22.88 -19.85 -8.52
CA LEU A 23 -23.39 -18.65 -7.87
C LEU A 23 -22.67 -18.34 -6.55
N VAL A 24 -22.36 -19.37 -5.76
CA VAL A 24 -21.57 -19.21 -4.52
C VAL A 24 -20.17 -18.72 -4.84
N ILE A 25 -19.49 -19.30 -5.85
CA ILE A 25 -18.15 -18.87 -6.27
C ILE A 25 -18.17 -17.42 -6.73
N VAL A 26 -19.14 -17.03 -7.56
CA VAL A 26 -19.31 -15.64 -8.02
C VAL A 26 -19.56 -14.70 -6.84
N GLY A 27 -20.43 -15.10 -5.90
CA GLY A 27 -20.69 -14.32 -4.69
C GLY A 27 -19.44 -14.10 -3.83
N ILE A 28 -18.64 -15.15 -3.64
CA ILE A 28 -17.35 -15.06 -2.90
C ILE A 28 -16.38 -14.12 -3.63
N ARG A 29 -16.29 -14.21 -4.96
CA ARG A 29 -15.41 -13.32 -5.75
C ARG A 29 -15.84 -11.87 -5.63
N LEU A 30 -17.10 -11.56 -5.84
CA LEU A 30 -17.62 -10.19 -5.72
C LEU A 30 -17.40 -9.62 -4.32
N TYR A 31 -17.64 -10.43 -3.28
CA TYR A 31 -17.37 -10.02 -1.90
C TYR A 31 -15.89 -9.73 -1.67
N SER A 32 -15.00 -10.62 -2.14
CA SER A 32 -13.55 -10.45 -2.00
C SER A 32 -13.05 -9.19 -2.71
N ASP A 33 -13.50 -8.93 -3.94
CA ASP A 33 -13.10 -7.75 -4.71
C ASP A 33 -13.59 -6.45 -4.05
N THR A 34 -14.83 -6.45 -3.55
CA THR A 34 -15.41 -5.30 -2.84
C THR A 34 -14.64 -5.03 -1.53
N TYR A 35 -14.33 -6.08 -0.78
CA TYR A 35 -13.58 -5.97 0.47
C TYR A 35 -12.14 -5.45 0.22
N ALA A 36 -11.46 -5.98 -0.81
CA ALA A 36 -10.13 -5.51 -1.17
C ALA A 36 -10.11 -4.03 -1.60
N ALA A 37 -11.10 -3.60 -2.37
CA ALA A 37 -11.24 -2.19 -2.77
C ALA A 37 -11.53 -1.28 -1.57
N PHE A 38 -12.36 -1.72 -0.62
CA PHE A 38 -12.64 -1.00 0.61
C PHE A 38 -11.37 -0.83 1.46
N MET A 39 -10.65 -1.92 1.72
CA MET A 39 -9.39 -1.90 2.49
C MET A 39 -8.33 -1.02 1.83
N GLN A 40 -8.20 -1.08 0.50
CA GLN A 40 -7.28 -0.22 -0.24
C GLN A 40 -7.61 1.26 -0.03
N LYS A 41 -8.90 1.63 -0.12
CA LYS A 41 -9.34 3.01 0.06
C LYS A 41 -9.12 3.52 1.48
N ASP A 42 -9.36 2.67 2.49
CA ASP A 42 -9.11 3.01 3.89
C ASP A 42 -7.62 3.24 4.13
N ILE A 43 -6.75 2.32 3.71
CA ILE A 43 -5.29 2.49 3.77
C ILE A 43 -4.87 3.77 3.05
N ALA A 44 -5.40 4.03 1.84
CA ALA A 44 -5.06 5.21 1.05
C ALA A 44 -5.41 6.52 1.75
N SER A 45 -6.46 6.54 2.58
CA SER A 45 -6.88 7.74 3.33
C SER A 45 -5.97 8.07 4.52
N GLN A 46 -5.09 7.16 4.92
CA GLN A 46 -4.25 7.27 6.11
C GLN A 46 -2.76 7.47 5.80
N ILE A 47 -2.38 7.46 4.52
CA ILE A 47 -0.97 7.57 4.12
C ILE A 47 -0.77 8.63 3.04
N ILE A 48 0.44 9.20 2.99
CA ILE A 48 0.91 10.01 1.86
C ILE A 48 1.96 9.22 1.11
N ARG A 49 1.69 8.97 -0.16
CA ARG A 49 2.65 8.33 -1.06
C ARG A 49 3.67 9.36 -1.58
N PHE A 50 4.78 8.86 -2.10
CA PHE A 50 5.79 9.68 -2.72
C PHE A 50 6.28 9.05 -3.99
N HIS A 51 6.39 9.84 -5.07
CA HIS A 51 7.09 9.37 -6.25
C HIS A 51 7.85 10.48 -6.98
N ILE A 52 8.95 10.07 -7.57
CA ILE A 52 9.80 10.92 -8.39
C ILE A 52 9.88 10.31 -9.78
N ARG A 53 9.64 11.11 -10.81
CA ARG A 53 9.78 10.70 -12.20
C ARG A 53 11.03 11.34 -12.82
N ALA A 54 11.81 10.51 -13.49
CA ALA A 54 12.95 10.99 -14.25
C ALA A 54 12.49 11.65 -15.55
N ASN A 55 13.33 12.52 -16.11
CA ASN A 55 13.08 13.14 -17.42
C ASN A 55 12.77 12.07 -18.47
N ASP A 56 13.62 11.04 -18.56
CA ASP A 56 13.50 9.92 -19.47
C ASP A 56 14.09 8.63 -18.86
N ASP A 57 14.26 7.58 -19.67
CA ASP A 57 14.82 6.29 -19.23
C ASP A 57 16.32 6.14 -19.45
N SER A 58 17.03 7.21 -19.81
CA SER A 58 18.50 7.19 -19.91
C SER A 58 19.13 6.91 -18.55
N GLU A 59 20.32 6.32 -18.55
CA GLU A 59 21.07 6.02 -17.32
C GLU A 59 21.36 7.31 -16.53
N GLU A 60 21.68 8.41 -17.23
CA GLU A 60 21.92 9.72 -16.64
C GLU A 60 20.66 10.24 -15.92
N ALA A 61 19.50 10.27 -16.59
CA ALA A 61 18.26 10.75 -16.01
C ALA A 61 17.82 9.89 -14.80
N GLN A 62 18.01 8.57 -14.89
CA GLN A 62 17.68 7.67 -13.78
C GLN A 62 18.64 7.85 -12.58
N ASN A 63 19.93 8.10 -12.82
CA ASN A 63 20.89 8.41 -11.77
C ASN A 63 20.60 9.78 -11.13
N ASN A 64 20.34 10.81 -11.95
CA ASN A 64 19.97 12.14 -11.48
C ASN A 64 18.73 12.10 -10.57
N LYS A 65 17.70 11.35 -10.96
CA LYS A 65 16.51 11.10 -10.13
C LYS A 65 16.87 10.51 -8.76
N MET A 66 17.78 9.52 -8.70
CA MET A 66 18.16 8.90 -7.43
C MET A 66 18.95 9.87 -6.54
N LEU A 67 19.77 10.73 -7.12
CA LEU A 67 20.52 11.75 -6.38
C LEU A 67 19.62 12.89 -5.90
N VAL A 68 18.63 13.30 -6.71
CA VAL A 68 17.57 14.25 -6.30
C VAL A 68 16.76 13.66 -5.16
N LYS A 69 16.33 12.39 -5.28
CA LYS A 69 15.62 11.68 -4.23
C LYS A 69 16.37 11.77 -2.89
N ALA A 70 17.67 11.43 -2.90
CA ALA A 70 18.48 11.45 -1.68
C ALA A 70 18.51 12.86 -1.07
N ALA A 71 18.80 13.89 -1.86
CA ALA A 71 18.86 15.27 -1.39
C ALA A 71 17.51 15.77 -0.82
N VAL A 72 16.42 15.44 -1.46
CA VAL A 72 15.07 15.82 -0.98
C VAL A 72 14.72 15.09 0.31
N LEU A 73 14.98 13.78 0.40
CA LEU A 73 14.72 13.03 1.62
C LEU A 73 15.58 13.53 2.79
N ASP A 74 16.86 13.80 2.58
CA ASP A 74 17.74 14.38 3.61
C ASP A 74 17.22 15.73 4.13
N TYR A 75 16.64 16.54 3.25
CA TYR A 75 16.06 17.83 3.62
C TYR A 75 14.77 17.72 4.41
N ILE A 76 13.84 16.84 3.98
CA ILE A 76 12.49 16.80 4.54
C ILE A 76 12.33 15.85 5.74
N SER A 77 13.18 14.83 5.88
CA SER A 77 13.09 13.84 6.96
C SER A 77 13.06 14.43 8.36
N PRO A 78 13.96 15.37 8.72
CA PRO A 78 13.96 15.92 10.08
C PRO A 78 12.69 16.71 10.41
N LYS A 79 11.99 17.20 9.37
CA LYS A 79 10.74 17.94 9.51
C LYS A 79 9.55 16.98 9.67
N LEU A 80 9.51 15.92 8.85
CA LEU A 80 8.46 14.91 8.90
C LEU A 80 8.56 14.03 10.15
N SER A 81 9.75 13.78 10.68
CA SER A 81 9.91 13.02 11.92
C SER A 81 9.33 13.69 13.17
N GLN A 82 9.00 14.98 13.07
CA GLN A 82 8.33 15.73 14.14
C GLN A 82 6.81 15.73 14.00
N SER A 83 6.28 15.31 12.85
CA SER A 83 4.83 15.29 12.61
C SER A 83 4.18 14.12 13.35
N VAL A 84 3.03 14.39 13.96
CA VAL A 84 2.26 13.40 14.73
C VAL A 84 0.99 12.95 14.01
N SER A 85 0.71 13.49 12.82
CA SER A 85 -0.50 13.19 12.06
C SER A 85 -0.30 13.34 10.56
N LEU A 86 -1.19 12.68 9.79
CA LEU A 86 -1.28 12.82 8.33
C LEU A 86 -1.44 14.27 7.90
N GLU A 87 -2.34 15.00 8.57
CA GLU A 87 -2.64 16.39 8.23
C GLU A 87 -1.45 17.32 8.47
N GLU A 88 -0.75 17.12 9.58
CA GLU A 88 0.47 17.87 9.88
C GLU A 88 1.57 17.56 8.85
N SER A 89 1.75 16.29 8.48
CA SER A 89 2.68 15.91 7.42
C SER A 89 2.33 16.54 6.08
N ARG A 90 1.03 16.58 5.72
CA ARG A 90 0.55 17.25 4.51
C ARG A 90 0.85 18.73 4.55
N GLN A 91 0.61 19.39 5.68
CA GLN A 91 0.88 20.81 5.84
C GLN A 91 2.38 21.12 5.72
N ILE A 92 3.26 20.33 6.39
CA ILE A 92 4.71 20.48 6.29
C ILE A 92 5.16 20.33 4.82
N LEU A 93 4.69 19.30 4.11
CA LEU A 93 5.04 19.08 2.72
C LEU A 93 4.54 20.21 1.80
N SER A 94 3.35 20.76 2.10
CA SER A 94 2.79 21.89 1.35
C SER A 94 3.61 23.16 1.58
N ASP A 95 3.91 23.49 2.81
CA ASP A 95 4.67 24.70 3.19
C ASP A 95 6.12 24.64 2.68
N GLU A 96 6.68 23.44 2.62
CA GLU A 96 8.05 23.21 2.15
C GLU A 96 8.17 22.92 0.63
N SER A 97 7.08 22.92 -0.11
CA SER A 97 7.09 22.55 -1.53
C SER A 97 8.08 23.35 -2.37
N ASP A 98 8.15 24.67 -2.17
CA ASP A 98 9.08 25.54 -2.88
C ASP A 98 10.53 25.28 -2.46
N ASN A 99 10.77 25.03 -1.18
CA ASN A 99 12.11 24.69 -0.68
C ASN A 99 12.56 23.30 -1.20
N ILE A 100 11.68 22.32 -1.23
CA ILE A 100 11.92 21.00 -1.80
C ILE A 100 12.25 21.12 -3.29
N LYS A 101 11.50 21.95 -4.03
CA LYS A 101 11.79 22.25 -5.42
C LYS A 101 13.19 22.84 -5.59
N ASN A 102 13.55 23.82 -4.77
CA ASN A 102 14.88 24.43 -4.81
C ASN A 102 15.99 23.41 -4.54
N VAL A 103 15.84 22.58 -3.51
CA VAL A 103 16.78 21.48 -3.21
C VAL A 103 16.95 20.54 -4.41
N ALA A 104 15.86 20.16 -5.06
CA ALA A 104 15.90 19.31 -6.24
C ALA A 104 16.61 19.99 -7.42
N VAL A 105 16.28 21.25 -7.69
CA VAL A 105 16.92 22.06 -8.74
C VAL A 105 18.40 22.25 -8.49
N ASP A 106 18.79 22.63 -7.27
CA ASP A 106 20.19 22.84 -6.89
C ASP A 106 20.99 21.55 -7.06
N LYS A 107 20.39 20.41 -6.68
CA LYS A 107 21.02 19.10 -6.91
C LYS A 107 21.23 18.83 -8.39
N LEU A 108 20.24 19.04 -9.25
CA LEU A 108 20.36 18.86 -10.69
C LEU A 108 21.43 19.80 -11.30
N ARG A 109 21.44 21.07 -10.90
CA ARG A 109 22.47 22.03 -11.36
C ARG A 109 23.89 21.61 -10.97
N SER A 110 24.06 21.06 -9.74
CA SER A 110 25.35 20.53 -9.30
C SER A 110 25.83 19.32 -10.13
N LEU A 111 24.93 18.62 -10.80
CA LEU A 111 25.21 17.50 -11.72
C LEU A 111 25.34 17.94 -13.19
N GLY A 112 25.20 19.25 -13.45
CA GLY A 112 25.27 19.80 -14.82
C GLY A 112 23.96 19.71 -15.61
N SER A 113 22.90 19.16 -15.01
CA SER A 113 21.58 19.10 -15.65
C SER A 113 20.88 20.46 -15.64
N LYS A 114 20.06 20.72 -16.69
CA LYS A 114 19.27 21.95 -16.85
C LYS A 114 17.76 21.68 -16.81
N GLU A 115 17.37 20.46 -16.50
CA GLU A 115 15.94 20.09 -16.42
C GLU A 115 15.23 20.91 -15.35
N ASP A 116 13.97 21.24 -15.64
CA ASP A 116 13.07 21.87 -14.69
C ASP A 116 12.51 20.84 -13.70
N VAL A 117 12.05 21.32 -12.56
CA VAL A 117 11.42 20.48 -11.51
C VAL A 117 10.03 21.02 -11.19
N SER A 118 9.07 20.13 -11.16
CA SER A 118 7.73 20.41 -10.63
C SER A 118 7.49 19.60 -9.36
N VAL A 119 6.93 20.24 -8.33
CA VAL A 119 6.61 19.62 -7.04
C VAL A 119 5.16 19.94 -6.70
N TYR A 120 4.36 18.91 -6.43
CA TYR A 120 2.93 19.08 -6.18
C TYR A 120 2.29 17.85 -5.53
N PHE A 121 1.09 18.04 -4.98
CA PHE A 121 0.22 16.93 -4.57
C PHE A 121 -0.71 16.55 -5.73
N GLU A 122 -0.95 15.25 -5.87
CA GLU A 122 -2.00 14.72 -6.75
C GLU A 122 -2.56 13.40 -6.22
N ASN A 123 -3.78 13.07 -6.61
CA ASN A 123 -4.29 11.70 -6.50
C ASN A 123 -3.93 10.94 -7.76
N CYS A 124 -3.17 9.87 -7.61
CA CYS A 124 -2.75 9.07 -8.75
C CYS A 124 -2.64 7.58 -8.42
N TYR A 125 -2.69 6.77 -9.47
CA TYR A 125 -2.62 5.32 -9.36
C TYR A 125 -1.21 4.85 -9.03
N PHE A 126 -1.12 4.04 -7.97
CA PHE A 126 0.08 3.29 -7.60
C PHE A 126 -0.11 1.80 -7.91
N PRO A 127 0.84 1.15 -8.58
CA PRO A 127 0.84 -0.31 -8.66
C PRO A 127 1.13 -0.91 -7.28
N MET A 128 0.89 -2.21 -7.12
CA MET A 128 1.31 -2.94 -5.91
C MET A 128 2.81 -2.74 -5.69
N LYS A 129 3.18 -2.34 -4.48
CA LYS A 129 4.57 -2.08 -4.11
C LYS A 129 4.92 -2.68 -2.76
N SER A 130 6.05 -3.39 -2.74
CA SER A 130 6.63 -3.95 -1.52
C SER A 130 7.83 -3.11 -1.09
N TYR A 131 7.92 -2.88 0.21
CA TYR A 131 9.01 -2.22 0.92
C TYR A 131 9.43 -3.19 2.02
N GLY A 132 10.52 -3.91 1.80
CA GLY A 132 10.89 -5.02 2.68
C GLY A 132 9.76 -6.05 2.80
N ASP A 133 9.31 -6.28 4.01
CA ASP A 133 8.22 -7.18 4.38
C ASP A 133 6.82 -6.55 4.35
N MET A 134 6.70 -5.26 3.98
CA MET A 134 5.44 -4.55 3.85
C MET A 134 5.03 -4.41 2.39
N THR A 135 3.77 -4.71 2.05
CA THR A 135 3.24 -4.63 0.69
C THR A 135 1.94 -3.82 0.65
N PHE A 136 1.95 -2.73 -0.08
CA PHE A 136 0.79 -1.88 -0.26
C PHE A 136 -0.01 -2.30 -1.50
N PRO A 137 -1.34 -2.40 -1.40
CA PRO A 137 -2.20 -2.78 -2.52
C PRO A 137 -2.17 -1.74 -3.64
N PRO A 138 -2.47 -2.16 -4.89
CA PRO A 138 -2.60 -1.22 -6.00
C PRO A 138 -3.88 -0.40 -5.86
N GLY A 139 -3.84 0.87 -6.27
CA GLY A 139 -5.01 1.76 -6.23
C GLY A 139 -4.65 3.23 -6.29
N GLU A 140 -5.66 4.08 -6.15
CA GLU A 140 -5.49 5.52 -6.07
C GLU A 140 -5.04 5.93 -4.66
N TYR A 141 -4.06 6.82 -4.61
CA TYR A 141 -3.48 7.36 -3.38
C TYR A 141 -3.20 8.85 -3.54
N GLU A 142 -3.30 9.60 -2.46
CA GLU A 142 -2.71 10.92 -2.38
C GLU A 142 -1.18 10.79 -2.41
N ALA A 143 -0.53 11.54 -3.27
CA ALA A 143 0.91 11.48 -3.45
C ALA A 143 1.52 12.88 -3.52
N PHE A 144 2.63 13.05 -2.82
CA PHE A 144 3.56 14.14 -3.05
C PHE A 144 4.51 13.74 -4.18
N ARG A 145 4.53 14.54 -5.23
CA ARG A 145 5.16 14.19 -6.49
C ARG A 145 6.25 15.17 -6.90
N ILE A 146 7.34 14.64 -7.43
CA ILE A 146 8.41 15.40 -8.05
C ILE A 146 8.59 14.90 -9.48
N ASP A 147 8.40 15.79 -10.45
CA ASP A 147 8.65 15.55 -11.86
C ASP A 147 9.91 16.29 -12.29
N ILE A 148 10.83 15.58 -12.94
CA ILE A 148 12.07 16.12 -13.50
C ILE A 148 11.94 16.17 -15.02
N GLY A 149 12.08 17.35 -15.62
CA GLY A 149 11.98 17.56 -17.05
C GLY A 149 10.64 17.12 -17.63
N GLU A 150 10.66 16.29 -18.67
CA GLU A 150 9.46 15.75 -19.33
C GLU A 150 8.72 14.68 -18.49
N ALA A 151 9.33 14.22 -17.41
CA ALA A 151 8.78 13.20 -16.51
C ALA A 151 8.26 11.95 -17.26
N SER A 152 8.93 11.58 -18.36
CA SER A 152 8.55 10.44 -19.20
C SER A 152 9.25 9.13 -18.80
N GLY A 153 10.27 9.22 -17.92
CA GLY A 153 11.04 8.08 -17.47
C GLY A 153 10.40 7.30 -16.33
N ARG A 154 11.09 6.22 -15.91
CA ARG A 154 10.64 5.33 -14.83
C ARG A 154 10.51 6.05 -13.50
N ASN A 155 9.45 5.72 -12.78
CA ASN A 155 9.15 6.22 -11.44
C ASN A 155 10.00 5.55 -10.36
N TRP A 156 10.30 6.30 -9.32
CA TRP A 156 10.66 5.77 -8.00
C TRP A 156 9.48 6.01 -7.06
N TRP A 157 9.13 5.02 -6.24
CA TRP A 157 7.91 4.98 -5.44
C TRP A 157 8.21 4.76 -3.96
N CYS A 158 7.51 5.49 -3.07
CA CYS A 158 7.63 5.33 -1.62
C CYS A 158 6.36 5.73 -0.85
N VAL A 159 6.45 5.70 0.50
CA VAL A 159 5.48 6.24 1.44
C VAL A 159 6.20 7.28 2.30
N LEU A 160 5.72 8.54 2.29
CA LEU A 160 6.28 9.61 3.12
C LEU A 160 5.69 9.65 4.52
N TYR A 161 4.40 9.36 4.62
CA TYR A 161 3.72 9.26 5.91
C TYR A 161 2.90 7.96 5.98
N PRO A 162 3.08 7.11 7.00
CA PRO A 162 4.25 7.08 7.87
C PRO A 162 5.57 6.88 7.09
N PRO A 163 6.73 7.30 7.65
CA PRO A 163 7.98 7.36 6.90
C PRO A 163 8.57 5.98 6.62
N LEU A 164 8.34 5.45 5.42
CA LEU A 164 8.95 4.21 4.90
C LEU A 164 10.05 4.47 3.85
N CYS A 165 10.29 5.74 3.49
CA CYS A 165 11.27 6.12 2.46
C CYS A 165 12.72 5.90 2.89
N PHE A 166 12.97 5.69 4.17
CA PHE A 166 14.29 5.56 4.78
C PHE A 166 14.69 4.11 5.04
N VAL A 167 13.84 3.17 4.63
CA VAL A 167 14.15 1.74 4.72
C VAL A 167 15.31 1.43 3.79
N ASP A 168 16.44 1.06 4.36
CA ASP A 168 17.58 0.59 3.59
C ASP A 168 17.18 -0.66 2.80
N ALA A 169 17.18 -0.53 1.48
CA ALA A 169 16.86 -1.64 0.56
C ALA A 169 17.81 -2.85 0.73
N VAL A 170 18.90 -2.66 1.46
CA VAL A 170 19.91 -3.69 1.71
C VAL A 170 19.43 -4.77 2.68
N TYR A 171 18.54 -4.46 3.62
CA TYR A 171 18.12 -5.43 4.64
C TYR A 171 16.79 -6.15 4.35
N GLY A 172 16.03 -5.69 3.37
CA GLY A 172 14.77 -6.35 2.97
C GLY A 172 13.66 -6.38 4.05
N VAL A 173 13.85 -5.66 5.16
CA VAL A 173 12.89 -5.59 6.28
C VAL A 173 12.73 -4.13 6.68
N VAL A 174 11.48 -3.73 6.91
CA VAL A 174 11.16 -2.39 7.46
C VAL A 174 11.62 -2.32 8.92
N PRO A 175 12.31 -1.25 9.37
CA PRO A 175 12.66 -1.06 10.76
C PRO A 175 11.44 -1.15 11.69
N ASP A 176 11.65 -1.66 12.91
CA ASP A 176 10.55 -1.86 13.86
C ASP A 176 9.88 -0.53 14.24
N GLU A 177 10.64 0.57 14.33
CA GLU A 177 10.12 1.92 14.58
C GLU A 177 9.12 2.34 13.51
N SER A 178 9.44 2.14 12.23
CA SER A 178 8.52 2.46 11.12
C SER A 178 7.30 1.53 11.09
N LYS A 179 7.45 0.27 11.54
CA LYS A 179 6.32 -0.66 11.71
C LYS A 179 5.39 -0.21 12.81
N ASP A 180 5.95 0.25 13.93
CA ASP A 180 5.15 0.74 15.06
C ASP A 180 4.41 2.04 14.70
N GLU A 181 5.04 2.94 13.96
CA GLU A 181 4.36 4.11 13.40
C GLU A 181 3.20 3.70 12.47
N LEU A 182 3.43 2.71 11.60
CA LEU A 182 2.39 2.18 10.72
C LEU A 182 1.23 1.55 11.48
N LYS A 183 1.49 0.82 12.57
CA LYS A 183 0.46 0.26 13.47
C LYS A 183 -0.34 1.32 14.20
N ASN A 184 0.27 2.46 14.51
CA ASN A 184 -0.43 3.58 15.14
C ASN A 184 -1.39 4.30 14.18
N VAL A 185 -1.10 4.25 12.89
CA VAL A 185 -1.87 4.91 11.82
C VAL A 185 -2.95 3.99 11.26
N LEU A 186 -2.61 2.73 10.98
CA LEU A 186 -3.51 1.74 10.40
C LEU A 186 -4.28 0.97 11.47
N THR A 187 -5.49 0.55 11.15
CA THR A 187 -6.21 -0.44 11.96
C THR A 187 -5.51 -1.79 11.92
N GLU A 188 -5.83 -2.69 12.86
CA GLU A 188 -5.24 -4.02 12.90
C GLU A 188 -5.47 -4.83 11.60
N ASP A 189 -6.64 -4.70 11.00
CA ASP A 189 -6.97 -5.39 9.75
C ASP A 189 -6.20 -4.81 8.54
N GLU A 190 -6.07 -3.49 8.45
CA GLU A 190 -5.29 -2.81 7.42
C GLU A 190 -3.80 -3.14 7.56
N TYR A 191 -3.26 -3.12 8.78
CA TYR A 191 -1.88 -3.50 9.04
C TYR A 191 -1.60 -4.94 8.60
N ARG A 192 -2.51 -5.89 8.89
CA ARG A 192 -2.40 -7.28 8.42
C ARG A 192 -2.38 -7.38 6.88
N VAL A 193 -3.18 -6.57 6.20
CA VAL A 193 -3.16 -6.53 4.72
C VAL A 193 -1.80 -6.09 4.21
N VAL A 194 -1.20 -5.08 4.82
CA VAL A 194 0.11 -4.53 4.40
C VAL A 194 1.27 -5.44 4.81
N SER A 195 1.24 -6.02 6.02
CA SER A 195 2.30 -6.91 6.52
C SER A 195 2.27 -8.32 5.93
N GLY A 196 1.22 -8.68 5.20
CA GLY A 196 1.06 -10.03 4.65
C GLY A 196 0.89 -11.11 5.71
N GLU A 197 0.58 -10.74 6.96
CA GLU A 197 0.29 -11.70 8.01
C GLU A 197 -0.94 -12.52 7.64
N LYS A 198 -0.80 -13.84 7.63
CA LYS A 198 -1.90 -14.76 7.31
C LYS A 198 -3.03 -14.54 8.31
N VAL A 199 -4.22 -14.19 7.82
CA VAL A 199 -5.43 -14.09 8.62
C VAL A 199 -5.70 -15.46 9.26
N GLN A 200 -5.41 -15.60 10.55
CA GLN A 200 -5.85 -16.75 11.31
C GLN A 200 -7.34 -16.54 11.65
N TYR A 201 -8.22 -17.21 10.92
CA TYR A 201 -9.63 -17.26 11.27
C TYR A 201 -9.79 -18.03 12.59
N ARG A 202 -9.77 -17.34 13.71
CA ARG A 202 -10.21 -17.89 15.01
C ARG A 202 -11.73 -17.79 15.08
N PHE A 203 -12.41 -18.89 14.83
CA PHE A 203 -13.84 -18.97 15.09
C PHE A 203 -14.07 -18.86 16.62
N LYS A 204 -14.66 -17.77 17.06
CA LYS A 204 -15.03 -17.52 18.47
C LYS A 204 -15.90 -18.60 19.08
N SER A 205 -16.58 -19.42 18.25
CA SER A 205 -17.42 -20.54 18.69
C SER A 205 -16.69 -21.69 19.37
N VAL A 206 -15.35 -21.79 19.25
CA VAL A 206 -14.57 -22.88 19.86
C VAL A 206 -14.13 -22.55 21.29
N SER A 207 -14.20 -21.28 21.73
CA SER A 207 -13.75 -20.85 23.06
C SER A 207 -14.73 -21.19 24.21
N TYR A 208 -15.92 -21.69 23.90
CA TYR A 208 -16.94 -21.98 24.93
C TYR A 208 -17.06 -23.44 25.35
N THR A 209 -16.26 -24.35 24.81
CA THR A 209 -16.35 -25.80 25.11
C THR A 209 -15.43 -26.29 26.24
N HIS A 210 -14.70 -25.40 26.92
CA HIS A 210 -13.94 -25.76 28.13
C HIS A 210 -14.51 -25.07 29.36
N LEU A 211 -15.81 -25.28 29.63
CA LEU A 211 -16.32 -25.19 31.00
C LEU A 211 -15.99 -26.51 31.68
N THR A 212 -14.93 -26.50 32.48
CA THR A 212 -14.63 -27.57 33.42
C THR A 212 -15.81 -27.76 34.37
N LEU A 213 -16.45 -28.91 34.29
CA LEU A 213 -17.37 -29.39 35.33
C LEU A 213 -16.62 -29.44 36.67
N PRO A 214 -17.16 -28.89 37.76
CA PRO A 214 -16.57 -29.10 39.07
C PRO A 214 -16.74 -30.57 39.44
N THR A 215 -15.65 -31.30 39.47
CA THR A 215 -15.61 -32.61 40.12
C THR A 215 -15.77 -32.40 41.62
N LYS A 216 -16.97 -32.68 42.11
CA LYS A 216 -17.24 -32.89 43.50
C LYS A 216 -16.63 -34.26 43.85
N LEU A 217 -15.61 -34.28 44.65
CA LEU A 217 -15.15 -35.47 45.38
C LEU A 217 -15.29 -35.17 46.84
N GLU A 218 -15.90 -36.14 47.50
CA GLU A 218 -16.16 -36.27 48.93
C GLU A 218 -14.89 -36.15 49.81
#